data_f5e14a4e0e57c1f0690b2bada22fee62
#
_entry.id   f5e14a4e0e57c1f0690b2bada22fee62
#
_cell.length_a   1.000
_cell.length_b   1.000
_cell.length_c   1.000
_cell.angle_alpha   90.00
_cell.angle_beta   90.00
_cell.angle_gamma   90.00
#
_symmetry.space_group_name_H-M   'P 1'
#
loop_
_entity.id
_entity.type
_entity.pdbx_description
1 polymer ?
#
loop_
_entity_poly.entity_id
_entity_poly.type
_entity_poly.pdbx_seq_one_letter_code
_entity_poly.pdbx_strand_id
1 'polypeptide(L)'
;MKIRVQVMLKAGVLDPQGKAIGNALATLGFNGIGEVRQGKLIELEVAEIDPARARDQAEAMCKELLANPVIEDFAIETVPSD
;
A
#
# COMPACT_ATOMS: atom_id res chain seq x y z
N MET A 1 7.38 -4.64 -17.49
CA MET A 1 7.84 -4.79 -16.09
C MET A 1 6.65 -4.70 -15.15
N LYS A 2 6.58 -5.58 -14.19
CA LYS A 2 5.54 -5.54 -13.16
C LYS A 2 5.93 -4.55 -12.07
N ILE A 3 4.94 -3.77 -11.63
CA ILE A 3 5.11 -2.85 -10.51
C ILE A 3 4.12 -3.21 -9.43
N ARG A 4 4.59 -3.25 -8.18
CA ARG A 4 3.75 -3.38 -7.00
C ARG A 4 3.80 -2.09 -6.21
N VAL A 5 2.63 -1.55 -5.91
CA VAL A 5 2.49 -0.34 -5.10
C VAL A 5 1.75 -0.69 -3.83
N GLN A 6 2.40 -0.48 -2.70
CA GLN A 6 1.79 -0.68 -1.39
C GLN A 6 1.38 0.68 -0.86
N VAL A 7 0.10 0.83 -0.52
CA VAL A 7 -0.46 2.10 -0.04
C VAL A 7 -0.98 1.90 1.38
N MET A 8 -0.50 2.73 2.31
CA MET A 8 -0.89 2.69 3.72
C MET A 8 -1.26 4.08 4.18
N LEU A 9 -2.19 4.17 5.13
CA LEU A 9 -2.45 5.44 5.81
C LEU A 9 -1.22 5.89 6.57
N LYS A 10 -0.97 7.19 6.58
CA LYS A 10 0.12 7.78 7.37
C LYS A 10 -0.09 7.52 8.86
N ALA A 11 1.02 7.48 9.61
CA ALA A 11 0.96 7.41 11.06
C ALA A 11 0.12 8.57 11.60
N GLY A 12 -0.73 8.27 12.56
CA GLY A 12 -1.61 9.27 13.16
C GLY A 12 -2.94 9.49 12.44
N VAL A 13 -3.10 8.94 11.23
CA VAL A 13 -4.38 8.99 10.53
C VAL A 13 -5.24 7.83 11.04
N LEU A 14 -6.49 8.12 11.37
CA LEU A 14 -7.43 7.11 11.86
C LEU A 14 -7.69 6.06 10.79
N ASP A 15 -7.55 4.80 11.19
CA ASP A 15 -7.81 3.63 10.34
C ASP A 15 -9.00 2.84 10.89
N PRO A 16 -10.23 3.18 10.53
CA PRO A 16 -11.41 2.50 11.07
C PRO A 16 -11.49 1.02 10.66
N GLN A 17 -10.94 0.66 9.48
CA GLN A 17 -10.94 -0.73 9.04
C GLN A 17 -9.93 -1.55 9.84
N GLY A 18 -8.75 -1.02 10.09
CA GLY A 18 -7.75 -1.68 10.93
C GLY A 18 -8.27 -1.88 12.35
N LYS A 19 -8.94 -0.87 12.90
CA LYS A 19 -9.54 -0.94 14.22
C LYS A 19 -10.62 -2.01 14.28
N ALA A 20 -11.47 -2.09 13.27
CA ALA A 20 -12.53 -3.11 13.21
C ALA A 20 -11.93 -4.53 13.15
N ILE A 21 -10.84 -4.71 12.40
CA ILE A 21 -10.15 -6.01 12.34
C ILE A 21 -9.60 -6.37 13.70
N GLY A 22 -8.95 -5.44 14.37
CA GLY A 22 -8.40 -5.68 15.72
C GLY A 22 -9.48 -6.08 16.71
N ASN A 23 -10.63 -5.39 16.70
CA ASN A 23 -11.75 -5.70 17.56
C ASN A 23 -12.33 -7.09 17.27
N ALA A 24 -12.45 -7.44 15.99
CA ALA A 24 -12.94 -8.75 15.57
C ALA A 24 -12.00 -9.88 16.02
N LEU A 25 -10.70 -9.66 15.91
CA LEU A 25 -9.71 -10.64 16.36
C LEU A 25 -9.78 -10.85 17.87
N ALA A 26 -9.94 -9.78 18.64
CA ALA A 26 -10.11 -9.89 20.07
C ALA A 26 -11.39 -10.67 20.44
N THR A 27 -12.49 -10.43 19.73
CA THR A 27 -13.75 -11.16 19.92
C THR A 27 -13.58 -12.64 19.63
N LEU A 28 -12.72 -12.98 18.66
CA LEU A 28 -12.45 -14.39 18.31
C LEU A 28 -11.49 -15.08 19.30
N GLY A 29 -11.00 -14.37 20.30
CA GLY A 29 -10.13 -14.93 21.33
C GLY A 29 -8.64 -14.78 21.08
N PHE A 30 -8.23 -14.04 20.07
CA PHE A 30 -6.83 -13.76 19.84
C PHE A 30 -6.36 -12.67 20.78
N ASN A 31 -5.45 -13.01 21.69
CA ASN A 31 -4.90 -12.06 22.66
C ASN A 31 -3.55 -11.54 22.20
N GLY A 32 -3.14 -10.39 22.75
CA GLY A 32 -1.85 -9.82 22.45
C GLY A 32 -1.76 -9.11 21.11
N ILE A 33 -2.90 -8.82 20.48
CA ILE A 33 -2.94 -8.07 19.24
C ILE A 33 -2.75 -6.57 19.56
N GLY A 34 -1.70 -5.99 19.01
CA GLY A 34 -1.48 -4.57 19.10
C GLY A 34 -2.26 -3.80 18.04
N GLU A 35 -1.67 -2.72 17.54
CA GLU A 35 -2.30 -1.91 16.49
C GLU A 35 -2.43 -2.71 15.21
N VAL A 36 -3.62 -2.68 14.61
CA VAL A 36 -3.89 -3.28 13.30
C VAL A 36 -4.09 -2.18 12.30
N ARG A 37 -3.38 -2.26 11.18
CA ARG A 37 -3.47 -1.30 10.11
C ARG A 37 -3.77 -2.02 8.81
N GLN A 38 -4.68 -1.46 8.02
CA GLN A 38 -5.05 -2.00 6.72
C GLN A 38 -4.55 -1.09 5.62
N GLY A 39 -4.03 -1.67 4.57
CA GLY A 39 -3.63 -0.96 3.38
C GLY A 39 -4.09 -1.69 2.14
N LYS A 40 -3.57 -1.29 1.01
CA LYS A 40 -3.87 -1.94 -0.26
C LYS A 40 -2.61 -2.20 -1.06
N LEU A 41 -2.66 -3.23 -1.87
CA LEU A 41 -1.60 -3.58 -2.81
C LEU A 41 -2.15 -3.45 -4.21
N ILE A 42 -1.47 -2.68 -5.05
CA ILE A 42 -1.84 -2.49 -6.45
C ILE A 42 -0.72 -3.07 -7.31
N GLU A 43 -1.07 -4.00 -8.19
CA GLU A 43 -0.11 -4.56 -9.14
C GLU A 43 -0.48 -4.10 -10.54
N LEU A 44 0.51 -3.66 -11.31
CA LEU A 44 0.29 -3.24 -12.68
C LEU A 44 1.50 -3.58 -13.56
N GLU A 45 1.25 -3.67 -14.84
CA GLU A 45 2.30 -3.87 -15.84
C GLU A 45 2.53 -2.57 -16.59
N VAL A 46 3.80 -2.25 -16.83
CA VAL A 46 4.17 -1.12 -17.68
C VAL A 46 5.06 -1.62 -18.82
N ALA A 47 5.02 -0.93 -19.93
CA ALA A 47 5.84 -1.28 -21.09
C ALA A 47 7.31 -0.95 -20.88
N GLU A 48 7.62 -0.03 -19.99
CA GLU A 48 8.99 0.39 -19.69
C GLU A 48 9.80 -0.78 -19.13
N ILE A 49 11.01 -0.96 -19.65
CA ILE A 49 11.91 -2.04 -19.26
C ILE A 49 13.04 -1.58 -18.32
N ASP A 50 13.27 -0.27 -18.23
CA ASP A 50 14.28 0.29 -17.33
C ASP A 50 13.65 0.45 -15.94
N PRO A 51 14.19 -0.23 -14.90
CA PRO A 51 13.63 -0.15 -13.55
C PRO A 51 13.54 1.29 -13.02
N ALA A 52 14.52 2.13 -13.29
CA ALA A 52 14.50 3.51 -12.79
C ALA A 52 13.37 4.31 -13.43
N ARG A 53 13.16 4.16 -14.74
CA ARG A 53 12.07 4.84 -15.44
C ARG A 53 10.70 4.29 -15.06
N ALA A 54 10.62 2.99 -14.88
CA ALA A 54 9.37 2.36 -14.43
C ALA A 54 8.98 2.87 -13.05
N ARG A 55 9.96 3.01 -12.14
CA ARG A 55 9.74 3.58 -10.81
C ARG A 55 9.26 5.02 -10.89
N ASP A 56 9.88 5.83 -11.74
CA ASP A 56 9.48 7.23 -11.91
C ASP A 56 8.04 7.33 -12.43
N GLN A 57 7.66 6.48 -13.38
CA GLN A 57 6.29 6.42 -13.87
C GLN A 57 5.33 6.04 -12.77
N ALA A 58 5.67 5.03 -11.97
CA ALA A 58 4.83 4.57 -10.87
C ALA A 58 4.68 5.65 -9.80
N GLU A 59 5.74 6.37 -9.52
CA GLU A 59 5.68 7.47 -8.55
C GLU A 59 4.71 8.57 -9.01
N ALA A 60 4.76 8.92 -10.29
CA ALA A 60 3.81 9.88 -10.86
C ALA A 60 2.37 9.36 -10.78
N MET A 61 2.16 8.07 -11.09
CA MET A 61 0.83 7.45 -10.98
C MET A 61 0.30 7.48 -9.55
N CYS A 62 1.16 7.22 -8.57
CA CYS A 62 0.77 7.28 -7.17
C CYS A 62 0.33 8.68 -6.77
N LYS A 63 1.08 9.70 -7.18
CA LYS A 63 0.77 11.09 -6.82
C LYS A 63 -0.51 11.58 -7.49
N GLU A 64 -0.81 11.09 -8.70
CA GLU A 64 -1.97 11.56 -9.45
C GLU A 64 -3.24 10.77 -9.17
N LEU A 65 -3.13 9.48 -8.85
CA LEU A 65 -4.29 8.60 -8.77
C LEU A 65 -4.24 7.55 -7.67
N LEU A 66 -3.12 6.80 -7.56
CA LEU A 66 -3.11 5.56 -6.80
C LEU A 66 -3.11 5.77 -5.29
N ALA A 67 -2.60 6.89 -4.82
CA ALA A 67 -2.55 7.22 -3.40
C ALA A 67 -2.98 8.66 -3.17
N ASN A 68 -3.56 8.92 -2.00
CA ASN A 68 -3.85 10.27 -1.57
C ASN A 68 -2.68 10.79 -0.73
N PRO A 69 -1.79 11.65 -1.28
CA PRO A 69 -0.56 12.04 -0.58
C PRO A 69 -0.79 12.83 0.70
N VAL A 70 -2.00 13.32 0.92
CA VAL A 70 -2.34 14.04 2.15
C VAL A 70 -2.43 13.08 3.34
N ILE A 71 -2.99 11.88 3.13
CA ILE A 71 -3.28 10.94 4.21
C ILE A 71 -2.60 9.58 4.04
N GLU A 72 -1.99 9.32 2.90
CA GLU A 72 -1.41 8.00 2.59
C GLU A 72 0.07 8.11 2.22
N ASP A 73 0.82 7.09 2.59
CA ASP A 73 2.16 6.83 2.09
C ASP A 73 2.12 5.68 1.10
N PHE A 74 3.09 5.62 0.21
CA PHE A 74 3.19 4.52 -0.72
C PHE A 74 4.63 4.03 -0.83
N ALA A 75 4.77 2.75 -1.16
CA ALA A 75 6.06 2.13 -1.46
C ALA A 75 5.95 1.43 -2.81
N ILE A 76 6.99 1.56 -3.61
CA ILE A 76 7.01 1.02 -4.97
C ILE A 76 8.07 -0.08 -5.04
N GLU A 77 7.67 -1.23 -5.60
CA GLU A 77 8.57 -2.33 -5.91
C GLU A 77 8.49 -2.61 -7.40
N THR A 78 9.64 -2.64 -8.07
CA THR A 78 9.71 -3.06 -9.47
C THR A 78 10.11 -4.53 -9.51
N VAL A 79 9.33 -5.33 -10.25
CA VAL A 79 9.58 -6.76 -10.38
C VAL A 79 9.83 -7.04 -11.85
N PRO A 80 11.02 -7.52 -12.22
CA PRO A 80 11.29 -7.89 -13.61
C PRO A 80 10.30 -8.95 -14.08
N SER A 81 9.73 -8.74 -15.26
CA SER A 81 8.88 -9.75 -15.89
C SER A 81 9.76 -10.73 -16.66
N ASP A 82 9.45 -11.98 -16.54
CA ASP A 82 10.16 -13.03 -17.27
C ASP A 82 9.79 -13.06 -18.75
#